data_217724c1c8acc6ab1ffbf3a383f73990
#
_entry.id   217724c1c8acc6ab1ffbf3a383f73990
#
_cell.length_a   1.000
_cell.length_b   1.000
_cell.length_c   1.000
_cell.angle_alpha   90.00
_cell.angle_beta   90.00
_cell.angle_gamma   90.00
#
_symmetry.space_group_name_H-M   'P 1'
#
loop_
_entity.id
_entity.type
_entity.pdbx_description
1 polymer ?
#
loop_
_entity_poly.entity_id
_entity_poly.type
_entity_poly.pdbx_seq_one_letter_code
_entity_poly.pdbx_strand_id
1 'polypeptide(L)'
;MNIGQAAGDSGVSPKMIRYYESIGLLPDSKRSANGYREYDEQDVHRLRFVRRSRDFGFSMEQIAKLLKLWEHKQPSHDVKEFALTHVSELDEKIRHLTELRNTLKHLADCCHGDHLPECPIIESLSGISSAQ
;
A
#
# COMPACT_ATOMS: atom_id res chain seq x y z
N MET A 1 13.57 15.66 17.66
CA MET A 1 12.82 14.65 18.44
C MET A 1 13.39 13.27 18.18
N ASN A 2 13.18 12.34 19.10
CA ASN A 2 13.63 10.96 18.93
C ASN A 2 12.65 10.17 18.06
N ILE A 3 13.02 8.92 17.75
CA ILE A 3 12.20 8.08 16.88
C ILE A 3 10.80 7.79 17.49
N GLY A 4 10.71 7.65 18.82
CA GLY A 4 9.42 7.42 19.47
C GLY A 4 8.49 8.60 19.33
N GLN A 5 9.01 9.80 19.47
CA GLN A 5 8.24 11.03 19.28
C GLN A 5 7.82 11.20 17.82
N ALA A 6 8.73 10.94 16.89
CA ALA A 6 8.43 11.01 15.47
C ALA A 6 7.35 9.97 15.09
N ALA A 7 7.43 8.78 15.65
CA ALA A 7 6.41 7.74 15.44
C ALA A 7 5.04 8.18 15.96
N GLY A 8 4.99 8.73 17.16
CA GLY A 8 3.75 9.23 17.74
C GLY A 8 3.12 10.34 16.91
N ASP A 9 3.93 11.29 16.47
CA ASP A 9 3.44 12.45 15.71
C ASP A 9 3.04 12.09 14.28
N SER A 10 3.73 11.14 13.66
CA SER A 10 3.47 10.75 12.26
C SER A 10 2.46 9.63 12.10
N GLY A 11 2.27 8.82 13.14
CA GLY A 11 1.47 7.62 13.05
C GLY A 11 2.18 6.45 12.34
N VAL A 12 3.48 6.56 12.15
CA VAL A 12 4.32 5.53 11.51
C VAL A 12 5.15 4.86 12.60
N SER A 13 5.16 3.53 12.64
CA SER A 13 5.90 2.80 13.68
C SER A 13 7.41 3.04 13.56
N PRO A 14 8.17 2.95 14.68
CA PRO A 14 9.62 3.07 14.62
C PRO A 14 10.27 2.10 13.64
N LYS A 15 9.77 0.88 13.54
CA LYS A 15 10.26 -0.12 12.60
C LYS A 15 10.12 0.37 11.15
N MET A 16 8.97 0.93 10.81
CA MET A 16 8.71 1.45 9.47
C MET A 16 9.52 2.69 9.18
N ILE A 17 9.72 3.56 10.17
CA ILE A 17 10.58 4.74 10.01
C ILE A 17 12.00 4.31 9.62
N ARG A 18 12.55 3.32 10.33
CA ARG A 18 13.87 2.79 10.02
C ARG A 18 13.94 2.20 8.61
N TYR A 19 12.88 1.50 8.21
CA TYR A 19 12.78 0.95 6.87
C TYR A 19 12.78 2.06 5.82
N TYR A 20 11.98 3.11 6.00
CA TYR A 20 11.90 4.21 5.05
C TYR A 20 13.24 4.96 4.94
N GLU A 21 13.96 5.10 6.04
CA GLU A 21 15.32 5.63 5.99
C GLU A 21 16.24 4.75 5.17
N SER A 22 16.15 3.44 5.36
CA SER A 22 17.02 2.48 4.69
C SER A 22 16.84 2.47 3.17
N ILE A 23 15.65 2.77 2.68
CA ILE A 23 15.34 2.82 1.25
C ILE A 23 15.42 4.23 0.67
N GLY A 24 15.85 5.20 1.45
CA GLY A 24 16.09 6.56 0.98
C GLY A 24 14.88 7.47 0.87
N LEU A 25 13.72 7.10 1.46
CA LEU A 25 12.54 7.96 1.47
C LEU A 25 12.67 9.12 2.45
N LEU A 26 13.49 8.95 3.48
CA LEU A 26 13.86 10.03 4.39
C LEU A 26 15.31 10.38 4.16
N PRO A 27 15.68 11.66 4.29
CA PRO A 27 17.10 12.03 4.22
C PRO A 27 17.83 11.43 5.41
N ASP A 28 19.16 11.31 5.27
CA ASP A 28 19.99 10.84 6.37
C ASP A 28 19.70 11.67 7.60
N SER A 29 19.27 11.00 8.67
CA SER A 29 18.89 11.68 9.88
C SER A 29 20.11 12.27 10.54
N LYS A 30 19.92 13.47 11.07
CA LYS A 30 20.93 14.11 11.92
C LYS A 30 21.03 13.28 13.19
N ARG A 31 22.27 13.07 13.66
CA ARG A 31 22.48 12.40 14.93
C ARG A 31 22.70 13.44 16.02
N SER A 32 22.14 13.19 17.20
CA SER A 32 22.39 13.97 18.38
C SER A 32 23.83 13.74 18.87
N ALA A 33 24.28 14.55 19.82
CA ALA A 33 25.58 14.37 20.46
C ALA A 33 25.77 12.98 21.06
N ASN A 34 24.67 12.31 21.40
CA ASN A 34 24.67 10.96 21.98
C ASN A 34 24.68 9.85 20.92
N GLY A 35 24.75 10.19 19.64
CA GLY A 35 24.74 9.22 18.56
C GLY A 35 23.37 8.70 18.19
N TYR A 36 22.30 9.16 18.84
CA TYR A 36 20.92 8.79 18.50
C TYR A 36 20.41 9.63 17.34
N ARG A 37 19.54 9.03 16.54
CA ARG A 37 18.92 9.72 15.41
C ARG A 37 17.94 10.77 15.90
N GLU A 38 17.98 11.94 15.30
CA GLU A 38 17.05 13.03 15.56
C GLU A 38 16.18 13.27 14.32
N TYR A 39 14.93 13.56 14.58
CA TYR A 39 13.93 13.84 13.57
C TYR A 39 13.40 15.27 13.79
N ASP A 40 13.12 15.96 12.70
CA ASP A 40 12.54 17.30 12.76
C ASP A 40 11.09 17.26 12.24
N GLU A 41 10.46 18.44 12.21
CA GLU A 41 9.07 18.54 11.74
C GLU A 41 8.95 18.15 10.27
N GLN A 42 9.95 18.42 9.46
CA GLN A 42 9.94 18.04 8.05
C GLN A 42 9.94 16.53 7.88
N ASP A 43 10.70 15.83 8.70
CA ASP A 43 10.70 14.36 8.71
C ASP A 43 9.32 13.84 9.06
N VAL A 44 8.66 14.43 10.05
CA VAL A 44 7.30 14.05 10.43
C VAL A 44 6.31 14.30 9.28
N HIS A 45 6.44 15.44 8.60
CA HIS A 45 5.60 15.74 7.43
C HIS A 45 5.79 14.71 6.32
N ARG A 46 7.02 14.33 6.05
CA ARG A 46 7.32 13.29 5.06
C ARG A 46 6.74 11.94 5.46
N LEU A 47 6.86 11.57 6.72
CA LEU A 47 6.32 10.32 7.23
C LEU A 47 4.80 10.28 7.11
N ARG A 48 4.12 11.38 7.43
CA ARG A 48 2.67 11.49 7.25
C ARG A 48 2.29 11.36 5.78
N PHE A 49 3.05 12.00 4.91
CA PHE A 49 2.83 11.91 3.47
C PHE A 49 2.95 10.46 2.98
N VAL A 50 4.00 9.76 3.38
CA VAL A 50 4.20 8.35 3.03
C VAL A 50 3.05 7.50 3.53
N ARG A 51 2.65 7.69 4.79
CA ARG A 51 1.55 6.93 5.38
C ARG A 51 0.25 7.11 4.60
N ARG A 52 -0.13 8.37 4.33
CA ARG A 52 -1.35 8.67 3.60
C ARG A 52 -1.30 8.15 2.17
N SER A 53 -0.16 8.26 1.52
CA SER A 53 0.02 7.72 0.16
C SER A 53 -0.17 6.21 0.13
N ARG A 54 0.31 5.51 1.15
CA ARG A 54 0.08 4.07 1.28
C ARG A 54 -1.39 3.74 1.47
N ASP A 55 -2.11 4.56 2.24
CA ASP A 55 -3.54 4.38 2.43
C ASP A 55 -4.32 4.50 1.12
N PHE A 56 -3.83 5.32 0.18
CA PHE A 56 -4.39 5.40 -1.16
C PHE A 56 -3.92 4.29 -2.10
N GLY A 57 -3.13 3.35 -1.60
CA GLY A 57 -2.72 2.19 -2.37
C GLY A 57 -1.52 2.41 -3.28
N PHE A 58 -0.80 3.52 -3.13
CA PHE A 58 0.43 3.72 -3.90
C PHE A 58 1.53 2.77 -3.45
N SER A 59 2.30 2.27 -4.41
CA SER A 59 3.48 1.46 -4.12
C SER A 59 4.60 2.33 -3.58
N MET A 60 5.62 1.72 -2.97
CA MET A 60 6.77 2.47 -2.46
C MET A 60 7.48 3.23 -3.57
N GLU A 61 7.58 2.65 -4.76
CA GLU A 61 8.17 3.31 -5.92
C GLU A 61 7.36 4.54 -6.34
N GLN A 62 6.03 4.42 -6.34
CA GLN A 62 5.13 5.53 -6.63
C GLN A 62 5.21 6.62 -5.58
N ILE A 63 5.32 6.23 -4.30
CA ILE A 63 5.46 7.19 -3.19
C ILE A 63 6.77 7.97 -3.33
N ALA A 64 7.85 7.32 -3.71
CA ALA A 64 9.12 8.00 -3.94
C ALA A 64 8.99 9.07 -5.02
N LYS A 65 8.28 8.76 -6.11
CA LYS A 65 8.02 9.74 -7.18
C LYS A 65 7.14 10.89 -6.69
N LEU A 66 6.10 10.59 -5.91
CA LEU A 66 5.22 11.61 -5.34
C LEU A 66 5.97 12.56 -4.41
N LEU A 67 6.86 12.02 -3.58
CA LEU A 67 7.69 12.84 -2.70
C LEU A 67 8.55 13.81 -3.50
N LYS A 68 9.15 13.36 -4.60
CA LYS A 68 9.94 14.23 -5.47
C LYS A 68 9.09 15.33 -6.09
N LEU A 69 7.88 15.00 -6.56
CA LEU A 69 6.96 15.99 -7.11
C LEU A 69 6.62 17.06 -6.07
N TRP A 70 6.39 16.64 -4.83
CA TRP A 70 6.05 17.53 -3.75
C TRP A 70 7.25 18.42 -3.36
N GLU A 71 8.41 17.82 -3.17
CA GLU A 71 9.63 18.53 -2.76
C GLU A 71 10.11 19.55 -3.79
N HIS A 72 9.98 19.20 -5.07
CA HIS A 72 10.38 20.09 -6.17
C HIS A 72 9.28 21.05 -6.59
N LYS A 73 8.17 21.09 -5.86
CA LYS A 73 7.03 21.96 -6.14
C LYS A 73 6.60 21.91 -7.59
N GLN A 74 6.47 20.69 -8.12
CA GLN A 74 6.04 20.48 -9.51
C GLN A 74 4.63 21.00 -9.73
N PRO A 75 4.27 21.40 -10.96
CA PRO A 75 2.92 21.85 -11.25
C PRO A 75 1.87 20.82 -10.89
N SER A 76 0.71 21.28 -10.43
CA SER A 76 -0.40 20.41 -10.05
C SER A 76 -0.87 19.52 -11.20
N HIS A 77 -0.65 19.95 -12.45
CA HIS A 77 -0.92 19.16 -13.64
C HIS A 77 -0.19 17.81 -13.60
N ASP A 78 1.09 17.80 -13.23
CA ASP A 78 1.88 16.58 -13.17
C ASP A 78 1.38 15.65 -12.06
N VAL A 79 1.02 16.22 -10.92
CA VAL A 79 0.46 15.45 -9.80
C VAL A 79 -0.89 14.85 -10.19
N LYS A 80 -1.72 15.63 -10.88
CA LYS A 80 -3.01 15.16 -11.36
C LYS A 80 -2.87 14.00 -12.32
N GLU A 81 -1.96 14.08 -13.27
CA GLU A 81 -1.72 12.98 -14.22
C GLU A 81 -1.25 11.72 -13.50
N PHE A 82 -0.38 11.88 -12.51
CA PHE A 82 0.10 10.77 -11.70
C PHE A 82 -1.07 10.10 -10.96
N ALA A 83 -1.94 10.89 -10.35
CA ALA A 83 -3.11 10.40 -9.65
C ALA A 83 -4.09 9.68 -10.59
N LEU A 84 -4.32 10.23 -11.78
CA LEU A 84 -5.24 9.61 -12.75
C LEU A 84 -4.70 8.28 -13.28
N THR A 85 -3.40 8.15 -13.43
CA THR A 85 -2.78 6.86 -13.78
C THR A 85 -3.06 5.83 -12.70
N HIS A 86 -2.96 6.23 -11.43
CA HIS A 86 -3.26 5.35 -10.31
C HIS A 86 -4.74 4.97 -10.27
N VAL A 87 -5.63 5.91 -10.58
CA VAL A 87 -7.07 5.62 -10.69
C VAL A 87 -7.32 4.52 -11.71
N SER A 88 -6.66 4.58 -12.87
CA SER A 88 -6.79 3.53 -13.89
C SER A 88 -6.31 2.17 -13.39
N GLU A 89 -5.22 2.13 -12.64
CA GLU A 89 -4.71 0.90 -12.02
C GLU A 89 -5.70 0.35 -11.01
N LEU A 90 -6.32 1.22 -10.21
CA LEU A 90 -7.34 0.83 -9.24
C LEU A 90 -8.59 0.27 -9.94
N ASP A 91 -9.01 0.90 -11.03
CA ASP A 91 -10.14 0.42 -11.82
C ASP A 91 -9.91 -1.00 -12.33
N GLU A 92 -8.69 -1.29 -12.80
CA GLU A 92 -8.32 -2.63 -13.23
C GLU A 92 -8.36 -3.63 -12.07
N LYS A 93 -7.89 -3.23 -10.90
CA LYS A 93 -7.94 -4.07 -9.69
C LYS A 93 -9.38 -4.34 -9.28
N ILE A 94 -10.23 -3.34 -9.33
CA ILE A 94 -11.66 -3.47 -9.00
C ILE A 94 -12.31 -4.46 -9.95
N ARG A 95 -12.04 -4.33 -11.26
CA ARG A 95 -12.58 -5.25 -12.26
C ARG A 95 -12.12 -6.68 -12.01
N HIS A 96 -10.84 -6.86 -11.75
CA HIS A 96 -10.28 -8.19 -11.47
C HIS A 96 -10.88 -8.81 -10.21
N LEU A 97 -10.95 -8.03 -9.13
CA LEU A 97 -11.55 -8.50 -7.88
C LEU A 97 -13.04 -8.83 -8.05
N THR A 98 -13.75 -8.03 -8.84
CA THR A 98 -15.16 -8.28 -9.13
C THR A 98 -15.33 -9.60 -9.87
N GLU A 99 -14.48 -9.89 -10.86
CA GLU A 99 -14.49 -11.16 -11.59
C GLU A 99 -14.22 -12.34 -10.65
N LEU A 100 -13.22 -12.23 -9.79
CA LEU A 100 -12.88 -13.26 -8.81
C LEU A 100 -14.06 -13.50 -7.84
N ARG A 101 -14.62 -12.42 -7.34
CA ARG A 101 -15.78 -12.49 -6.44
C ARG A 101 -16.96 -13.20 -7.11
N ASN A 102 -17.26 -12.80 -8.33
CA ASN A 102 -18.41 -13.36 -9.06
C ASN A 102 -18.19 -14.84 -9.35
N THR A 103 -16.96 -15.23 -9.71
CA THR A 103 -16.63 -16.63 -9.94
C THR A 103 -16.79 -17.44 -8.65
N LEU A 104 -16.25 -16.95 -7.56
CA LEU A 104 -16.33 -17.65 -6.27
C LEU A 104 -17.79 -17.73 -5.79
N LYS A 105 -18.54 -16.65 -5.94
CA LYS A 105 -19.95 -16.62 -5.58
C LYS A 105 -20.76 -17.64 -6.39
N HIS A 106 -20.48 -17.71 -7.69
CA HIS A 106 -21.15 -18.69 -8.54
C HIS A 106 -20.85 -20.12 -8.07
N LEU A 107 -19.59 -20.42 -7.78
CA LEU A 107 -19.20 -21.72 -7.26
C LEU A 107 -19.90 -22.04 -5.93
N ALA A 108 -19.99 -21.05 -5.05
CA ALA A 108 -20.67 -21.22 -3.77
C ALA A 108 -22.18 -21.46 -3.95
N ASP A 109 -22.80 -20.73 -4.88
CA ASP A 109 -24.23 -20.90 -5.18
C ASP A 109 -24.52 -22.27 -5.78
N CYS A 110 -23.55 -22.86 -6.49
CA CYS A 110 -23.66 -24.19 -7.03
C CYS A 110 -23.37 -25.30 -6.00
N CYS A 111 -22.79 -24.96 -4.86
CA CYS A 111 -22.52 -25.90 -3.79
C CYS A 111 -23.77 -26.04 -2.91
N HIS A 112 -24.17 -27.29 -2.62
CA HIS A 112 -25.36 -27.53 -1.81
C HIS A 112 -25.15 -27.22 -0.33
N GLY A 113 -23.89 -27.08 0.11
CA GLY A 113 -23.61 -26.77 1.52
C GLY A 113 -24.03 -27.90 2.47
N ASP A 114 -24.07 -29.14 1.98
CA ASP A 114 -24.45 -30.30 2.78
C ASP A 114 -23.19 -30.96 3.39
N HIS A 115 -23.38 -32.10 3.99
CA HIS A 115 -22.30 -32.85 4.65
C HIS A 115 -21.53 -33.76 3.67
N LEU A 116 -21.84 -33.72 2.40
CA LEU A 116 -21.09 -34.48 1.39
C LEU A 116 -19.84 -33.73 0.95
N PRO A 117 -18.76 -34.44 0.63
CA PRO A 117 -17.50 -33.79 0.28
C PRO A 117 -17.46 -33.17 -1.11
N GLU A 118 -18.43 -33.48 -1.95
CA GLU A 118 -18.46 -32.96 -3.32
C GLU A 118 -18.81 -31.47 -3.29
N CYS A 119 -17.89 -30.64 -3.80
CA CYS A 119 -18.06 -29.21 -3.78
C CYS A 119 -17.36 -28.58 -4.98
N PRO A 120 -18.09 -27.82 -5.81
CA PRO A 120 -17.49 -27.13 -6.96
C PRO A 120 -16.34 -26.20 -6.59
N ILE A 121 -16.39 -25.61 -5.40
CA ILE A 121 -15.32 -24.74 -4.92
C ILE A 121 -14.03 -25.53 -4.78
N ILE A 122 -14.07 -26.64 -4.09
CA ILE A 122 -12.90 -27.50 -3.86
C ILE A 122 -12.40 -28.07 -5.19
N GLU A 123 -13.28 -28.52 -6.05
CA GLU A 123 -12.91 -29.02 -7.36
C GLU A 123 -12.21 -27.97 -8.20
N SER A 124 -12.72 -26.75 -8.21
CA SER A 124 -12.13 -25.64 -8.94
C SER A 124 -10.74 -25.29 -8.40
N LEU A 125 -10.60 -25.20 -7.08
CA LEU A 125 -9.34 -24.87 -6.44
C LEU A 125 -8.30 -25.96 -6.57
N SER A 126 -8.72 -27.21 -6.63
CA SER A 126 -7.80 -28.35 -6.78
C SER A 126 -7.28 -28.51 -8.21
N GLY A 127 -7.82 -27.75 -9.15
CA GLY A 127 -7.45 -27.88 -10.55
C GLY A 127 -8.07 -29.09 -11.23
N ILE A 128 -8.92 -29.83 -10.54
CA ILE A 128 -9.65 -30.94 -11.13
C ILE A 128 -10.87 -30.37 -11.84
N SER A 129 -10.89 -30.48 -13.15
CA SER A 129 -12.01 -30.00 -13.93
C SER A 129 -13.15 -30.99 -13.83
N SER A 130 -14.26 -30.60 -13.21
CA SER A 130 -15.51 -31.31 -13.32
C SER A 130 -16.27 -30.89 -14.56
N ALA A 131 -15.58 -30.20 -15.41
CA ALA A 131 -16.14 -29.61 -16.60
C ALA A 131 -16.82 -30.64 -17.45
N GLN A 132 -17.96 -30.40 -17.70
CA GLN A 132 -18.65 -31.05 -18.80
C GLN A 132 -19.95 -30.39 -19.07
#